data_59fff81156cd2338b5fe4fcc37c941f0
#
_entry.id   59fff81156cd2338b5fe4fcc37c941f0
#
_cell.length_a   1.000
_cell.length_b   1.000
_cell.length_c   1.000
_cell.angle_alpha   90.00
_cell.angle_beta   90.00
_cell.angle_gamma   90.00
#
_symmetry.space_group_name_H-M   'P 1'
#
loop_
_entity.id
_entity.type
_entity.pdbx_description
1 polymer ?
#
loop_
_entity_poly.entity_id
_entity_poly.type
_entity_poly.pdbx_seq_one_letter_code
_entity_poly.pdbx_strand_id
1 'polypeptide(L)'
;LLNRNGIDNISFYYNIPPMGMFKIFLVLFISFSLEARPISYSGGSTLMAFSDNIKDSLYYHYSPTYKYSIGIEAINNKYFEKDFSYLRFTYLLNRKNTDISQRNLYFQSGINPDQFSENFIGMHGDWETRRWFAGFGYKSVQNNIKDYSDQYIQVGFAPYLGEYGDLHTWVMLKSKKNSLLGGNSTYPVLKFFKGNFLIEFGYNDKTEWDTHIMYRF
;
A
#
# COMPACT_ATOMS: atom_id res chain seq x y z
N LEU A 1 53.04 15.13 -68.63
CA LEU A 1 53.93 15.05 -67.46
C LEU A 1 53.17 15.30 -66.19
N LEU A 2 53.03 14.25 -65.36
CA LEU A 2 52.86 14.19 -63.90
C LEU A 2 51.65 14.91 -63.22
N ASN A 3 50.54 14.19 -62.90
CA ASN A 3 50.29 13.42 -61.73
C ASN A 3 50.54 14.12 -60.40
N ARG A 4 49.45 14.40 -59.63
CA ARG A 4 49.41 14.32 -58.17
C ARG A 4 47.97 14.31 -57.64
N ASN A 5 47.46 13.14 -57.29
CA ASN A 5 47.01 12.65 -56.01
C ASN A 5 45.99 13.49 -55.27
N GLY A 6 44.79 12.95 -55.28
CA GLY A 6 43.74 13.27 -54.32
C GLY A 6 44.09 12.78 -52.92
N ILE A 7 43.65 13.52 -51.93
CA ILE A 7 43.54 13.10 -50.54
C ILE A 7 42.06 13.12 -50.19
N ASP A 8 41.51 11.91 -50.07
CA ASP A 8 40.13 11.72 -49.60
C ASP A 8 40.03 12.14 -48.14
N ASN A 9 39.25 13.18 -47.90
CA ASN A 9 38.81 13.56 -46.56
C ASN A 9 37.67 12.61 -46.12
N ILE A 10 38.01 11.60 -45.35
CA ILE A 10 37.04 10.78 -44.63
C ILE A 10 36.54 11.59 -43.45
N SER A 11 35.38 12.25 -43.57
CA SER A 11 34.68 12.85 -42.46
C SER A 11 33.90 11.77 -41.71
N PHE A 12 34.37 11.40 -40.52
CA PHE A 12 33.61 10.59 -39.56
C PHE A 12 32.44 11.44 -39.04
N TYR A 13 31.24 11.20 -39.57
CA TYR A 13 30.02 11.67 -38.91
C TYR A 13 29.76 10.79 -37.70
N TYR A 14 30.08 11.30 -36.53
CA TYR A 14 29.55 10.80 -35.27
C TYR A 14 28.06 11.15 -35.22
N ASN A 15 27.20 10.15 -35.48
CA ASN A 15 25.79 10.24 -35.17
C ASN A 15 25.61 10.25 -33.64
N ILE A 16 25.57 11.43 -33.04
CA ILE A 16 25.12 11.62 -31.67
C ILE A 16 23.59 11.54 -31.70
N PRO A 17 22.97 10.55 -31.05
CA PRO A 17 21.51 10.49 -30.98
C PRO A 17 20.98 11.75 -30.29
N PRO A 18 19.87 12.33 -30.77
CA PRO A 18 19.38 13.60 -30.25
C PRO A 18 19.04 13.46 -28.74
N MET A 19 19.64 14.32 -27.93
CA MET A 19 19.50 14.41 -26.48
C MET A 19 18.02 14.52 -25.98
N GLY A 20 17.06 14.63 -26.92
CA GLY A 20 15.62 14.66 -26.65
C GLY A 20 15.03 13.31 -26.27
N MET A 21 15.55 12.19 -26.78
CA MET A 21 15.02 10.88 -26.46
C MET A 21 15.38 10.40 -25.04
N PHE A 22 16.52 10.81 -24.50
CA PHE A 22 16.91 10.52 -23.12
C PHE A 22 16.05 11.28 -22.09
N LYS A 23 15.58 12.47 -22.42
CA LYS A 23 14.67 13.26 -21.56
C LYS A 23 13.23 12.69 -21.56
N ILE A 24 12.78 12.11 -22.66
CA ILE A 24 11.45 11.47 -22.75
C ILE A 24 11.44 10.16 -21.95
N PHE A 25 12.53 9.40 -21.92
CA PHE A 25 12.65 8.21 -21.07
C PHE A 25 12.73 8.53 -19.59
N LEU A 26 13.29 9.68 -19.21
CA LEU A 26 13.38 10.13 -17.82
C LEU A 26 12.04 10.67 -17.29
N VAL A 27 11.18 11.23 -18.15
CA VAL A 27 9.86 11.76 -17.77
C VAL A 27 8.82 10.66 -17.57
N LEU A 28 8.99 9.49 -18.17
CA LEU A 28 8.09 8.33 -17.98
C LEU A 28 8.30 7.57 -16.66
N PHE A 29 9.37 7.90 -15.90
CA PHE A 29 9.64 7.33 -14.57
C PHE A 29 9.18 8.23 -13.40
N ILE A 30 8.61 9.39 -13.67
CA ILE A 30 8.16 10.31 -12.62
C ILE A 30 6.66 10.13 -12.44
N SER A 31 6.23 9.27 -11.55
CA SER A 31 4.97 9.33 -10.78
C SER A 31 4.53 7.96 -10.25
N PHE A 32 5.31 7.30 -9.46
CA PHE A 32 4.79 6.24 -8.60
C PHE A 32 5.15 6.55 -7.16
N SER A 33 4.32 7.37 -6.51
CA SER A 33 4.22 7.35 -5.05
C SER A 33 3.69 5.97 -4.67
N LEU A 34 4.58 5.05 -4.39
CA LEU A 34 4.29 3.67 -4.01
C LEU A 34 4.01 3.63 -2.53
N GLU A 35 2.77 3.87 -2.15
CA GLU A 35 2.32 3.70 -0.77
C GLU A 35 1.58 2.39 -0.55
N ALA A 36 1.48 2.01 0.74
CA ALA A 36 0.73 0.84 1.19
C ALA A 36 -0.76 0.98 0.86
N ARG A 37 -1.14 0.59 -0.33
CA ARG A 37 -2.52 0.65 -0.80
C ARG A 37 -3.10 -0.75 -0.90
N PRO A 38 -4.40 -0.90 -0.60
CA PRO A 38 -5.09 -2.19 -0.73
C PRO A 38 -5.27 -2.64 -2.18
N ILE A 39 -4.82 -1.84 -3.16
CA ILE A 39 -4.77 -2.16 -4.59
C ILE A 39 -3.38 -1.80 -5.11
N SER A 40 -2.75 -2.70 -5.84
CA SER A 40 -1.47 -2.49 -6.50
C SER A 40 -1.63 -1.75 -7.84
N TYR A 41 -0.55 -1.60 -8.60
CA TYR A 41 -0.63 -1.17 -10.00
C TYR A 41 -1.32 -2.25 -10.86
N SER A 42 -1.73 -1.88 -12.05
CA SER A 42 -2.38 -2.82 -12.99
C SER A 42 -1.44 -3.97 -13.33
N GLY A 43 -1.90 -5.20 -13.11
CA GLY A 43 -1.10 -6.43 -13.29
C GLY A 43 -0.16 -6.76 -12.12
N GLY A 44 -0.13 -5.96 -11.06
CA GLY A 44 0.74 -6.18 -9.91
C GLY A 44 0.12 -7.06 -8.82
N SER A 45 0.99 -7.72 -8.09
CA SER A 45 0.65 -8.53 -6.91
C SER A 45 1.17 -7.88 -5.63
N THR A 46 0.54 -8.19 -4.51
CA THR A 46 0.97 -7.71 -3.19
C THR A 46 0.80 -8.81 -2.16
N LEU A 47 1.79 -8.96 -1.31
CA LEU A 47 1.75 -9.78 -0.11
C LEU A 47 1.76 -8.86 1.11
N MET A 48 0.84 -9.08 2.05
CA MET A 48 0.73 -8.33 3.30
C MET A 48 0.66 -9.28 4.48
N ALA A 49 1.35 -8.94 5.56
CA ALA A 49 1.23 -9.60 6.84
C ALA A 49 0.76 -8.60 7.89
N PHE A 50 -0.21 -8.98 8.69
CA PHE A 50 -0.74 -8.19 9.80
C PHE A 50 -0.66 -9.00 11.08
N SER A 51 -0.29 -8.35 12.18
CA SER A 51 -0.28 -8.95 13.50
C SER A 51 -0.71 -7.92 14.53
N ASP A 52 -1.74 -8.25 15.30
CA ASP A 52 -2.20 -7.47 16.45
C ASP A 52 -2.67 -8.42 17.57
N ASN A 53 -3.21 -7.88 18.64
CA ASN A 53 -3.73 -8.67 19.77
C ASN A 53 -5.01 -9.47 19.46
N ILE A 54 -5.64 -9.29 18.29
CA ILE A 54 -6.85 -10.02 17.89
C ILE A 54 -6.54 -11.10 16.88
N LYS A 55 -5.63 -10.82 15.93
CA LYS A 55 -5.33 -11.73 14.83
C LYS A 55 -3.91 -11.62 14.32
N ASP A 56 -3.46 -12.71 13.74
CA ASP A 56 -2.39 -12.75 12.75
C ASP A 56 -3.01 -13.04 11.39
N SER A 57 -2.56 -12.37 10.33
CA SER A 57 -3.04 -12.69 8.99
C SER A 57 -2.00 -12.50 7.92
N LEU A 58 -2.11 -13.33 6.89
CA LEU A 58 -1.33 -13.24 5.66
C LEU A 58 -2.29 -13.05 4.50
N TYR A 59 -2.14 -11.93 3.78
CA TYR A 59 -3.02 -11.55 2.69
C TYR A 59 -2.23 -11.39 1.39
N TYR A 60 -2.58 -12.20 0.39
CA TYR A 60 -2.10 -12.05 -0.98
C TYR A 60 -3.21 -11.52 -1.86
N HIS A 61 -2.91 -10.54 -2.72
CA HIS A 61 -3.85 -10.09 -3.73
C HIS A 61 -3.17 -9.76 -5.06
N TYR A 62 -3.93 -9.93 -6.11
CA TYR A 62 -3.61 -9.53 -7.48
C TYR A 62 -4.54 -8.41 -7.90
N SER A 63 -4.01 -7.42 -8.61
CA SER A 63 -4.74 -6.24 -9.10
C SER A 63 -4.81 -6.28 -10.64
N PRO A 64 -5.84 -6.88 -11.24
CA PRO A 64 -5.99 -6.90 -12.71
C PRO A 64 -5.99 -5.50 -13.30
N THR A 65 -6.52 -4.54 -12.54
CA THR A 65 -6.53 -3.13 -12.90
C THR A 65 -6.23 -2.27 -11.67
N TYR A 66 -5.96 -0.99 -11.87
CA TYR A 66 -5.80 -0.03 -10.76
C TYR A 66 -7.09 0.22 -9.95
N LYS A 67 -8.25 -0.27 -10.43
CA LYS A 67 -9.56 -0.05 -9.80
C LYS A 67 -9.95 -1.12 -8.80
N TYR A 68 -9.46 -2.35 -8.94
CA TYR A 68 -9.83 -3.42 -8.03
C TYR A 68 -8.72 -4.45 -7.85
N SER A 69 -8.76 -5.14 -6.74
CA SER A 69 -7.95 -6.31 -6.45
C SER A 69 -8.81 -7.46 -5.94
N ILE A 70 -8.35 -8.66 -6.21
CA ILE A 70 -8.89 -9.92 -5.69
C ILE A 70 -7.78 -10.69 -5.00
N GLY A 71 -8.09 -11.39 -3.91
CA GLY A 71 -7.05 -12.10 -3.19
C GLY A 71 -7.59 -13.04 -2.11
N ILE A 72 -6.66 -13.64 -1.39
CA ILE A 72 -6.93 -14.55 -0.29
C ILE A 72 -6.21 -14.09 0.97
N GLU A 73 -6.90 -14.06 2.08
CA GLU A 73 -6.35 -13.76 3.41
C GLU A 73 -6.52 -14.99 4.30
N ALA A 74 -5.41 -15.56 4.75
CA ALA A 74 -5.38 -16.57 5.81
C ALA A 74 -5.30 -15.85 7.16
N ILE A 75 -6.13 -16.25 8.12
CA ILE A 75 -6.29 -15.57 9.40
C ILE A 75 -6.20 -16.61 10.53
N ASN A 76 -5.31 -16.38 11.48
CA ASN A 76 -5.35 -16.95 12.81
C ASN A 76 -5.99 -15.91 13.75
N ASN A 77 -7.22 -16.16 14.17
CA ASN A 77 -7.93 -15.26 15.08
C ASN A 77 -7.64 -15.66 16.52
N LYS A 78 -6.83 -14.89 17.21
CA LYS A 78 -6.39 -15.13 18.59
C LYS A 78 -7.53 -14.99 19.60
N TYR A 79 -8.50 -14.12 19.32
CA TYR A 79 -9.63 -13.90 20.23
C TYR A 79 -10.64 -15.06 20.25
N PHE A 80 -10.87 -15.67 19.09
CA PHE A 80 -11.78 -16.80 18.93
C PHE A 80 -11.05 -18.16 18.90
N GLU A 81 -9.70 -18.15 18.96
CA GLU A 81 -8.85 -19.33 18.82
C GLU A 81 -9.20 -20.16 17.57
N LYS A 82 -9.39 -19.48 16.44
CA LYS A 82 -9.89 -20.09 15.21
C LYS A 82 -9.07 -19.65 13.99
N ASP A 83 -8.74 -20.61 13.15
CA ASP A 83 -8.16 -20.38 11.82
C ASP A 83 -9.24 -20.42 10.76
N PHE A 84 -9.17 -19.49 9.81
CA PHE A 84 -10.05 -19.45 8.65
C PHE A 84 -9.43 -18.58 7.53
N SER A 85 -10.07 -18.56 6.36
CA SER A 85 -9.63 -17.75 5.24
C SER A 85 -10.77 -16.90 4.68
N TYR A 86 -10.41 -15.77 4.07
CA TYR A 86 -11.32 -14.97 3.27
C TYR A 86 -10.86 -14.93 1.80
N LEU A 87 -11.78 -15.13 0.90
CA LEU A 87 -11.69 -14.60 -0.46
C LEU A 87 -12.03 -13.11 -0.39
N ARG A 88 -11.10 -12.25 -0.77
CA ARG A 88 -11.24 -10.79 -0.62
C ARG A 88 -11.38 -10.09 -1.95
N PHE A 89 -12.22 -9.07 -1.94
CA PHE A 89 -12.38 -8.12 -3.02
C PHE A 89 -12.21 -6.70 -2.49
N THR A 90 -11.42 -5.89 -3.20
CA THR A 90 -11.24 -4.46 -2.90
C THR A 90 -11.49 -3.65 -4.16
N TYR A 91 -12.27 -2.58 -4.04
CA TYR A 91 -12.62 -1.69 -5.14
C TYR A 91 -12.30 -0.24 -4.78
N LEU A 92 -11.63 0.47 -5.70
CA LEU A 92 -11.34 1.89 -5.57
C LEU A 92 -12.59 2.70 -5.96
N LEU A 93 -13.28 3.25 -4.97
CA LEU A 93 -14.47 4.08 -5.15
C LEU A 93 -14.13 5.46 -5.69
N ASN A 94 -13.09 6.07 -5.15
CA ASN A 94 -12.65 7.42 -5.54
C ASN A 94 -11.15 7.56 -5.39
N ARG A 95 -10.54 8.26 -6.35
CA ARG A 95 -9.15 8.73 -6.28
C ARG A 95 -9.07 10.14 -6.83
N LYS A 96 -8.44 11.01 -6.08
CA LYS A 96 -8.11 12.37 -6.56
C LYS A 96 -6.64 12.64 -6.30
N ASN A 97 -5.93 12.90 -7.37
CA ASN A 97 -4.54 13.32 -7.36
C ASN A 97 -4.49 14.81 -7.67
N THR A 98 -3.66 15.52 -6.93
CA THR A 98 -3.28 16.91 -7.21
C THR A 98 -1.74 16.96 -7.22
N ASP A 99 -1.17 18.09 -7.57
CA ASP A 99 0.29 18.27 -7.61
C ASP A 99 0.94 18.08 -6.22
N ILE A 100 0.18 18.29 -5.15
CA ILE A 100 0.69 18.27 -3.77
C ILE A 100 0.08 17.18 -2.88
N SER A 101 -0.98 16.51 -3.32
CA SER A 101 -1.68 15.52 -2.49
C SER A 101 -2.35 14.44 -3.30
N GLN A 102 -2.56 13.30 -2.67
CA GLN A 102 -3.41 12.22 -3.16
C GLN A 102 -4.42 11.84 -2.09
N ARG A 103 -5.64 11.49 -2.50
CA ARG A 103 -6.65 10.87 -1.65
C ARG A 103 -7.30 9.69 -2.34
N ASN A 104 -7.58 8.66 -1.56
CA ASN A 104 -8.22 7.46 -2.04
C ASN A 104 -9.34 7.05 -1.09
N LEU A 105 -10.36 6.40 -1.65
CA LEU A 105 -11.44 5.75 -0.91
C LEU A 105 -11.69 4.39 -1.51
N TYR A 106 -11.69 3.36 -0.68
CA TYR A 106 -11.84 1.97 -1.09
C TYR A 106 -13.02 1.32 -0.38
N PHE A 107 -13.75 0.49 -1.10
CA PHE A 107 -14.62 -0.53 -0.56
C PHE A 107 -13.86 -1.84 -0.45
N GLN A 108 -14.09 -2.58 0.62
CA GLN A 108 -13.49 -3.89 0.86
C GLN A 108 -14.57 -4.88 1.28
N SER A 109 -14.43 -6.11 0.82
CA SER A 109 -15.26 -7.22 1.27
C SER A 109 -14.46 -8.51 1.29
N GLY A 110 -14.94 -9.48 2.06
CA GLY A 110 -14.38 -10.82 2.11
C GLY A 110 -15.41 -11.82 2.57
N ILE A 111 -15.31 -13.04 2.08
CA ILE A 111 -16.19 -14.14 2.39
C ILE A 111 -15.35 -15.37 2.71
N ASN A 112 -15.72 -16.09 3.77
CA ASN A 112 -15.12 -17.38 4.09
C ASN A 112 -15.71 -18.45 3.14
N PRO A 113 -14.88 -19.10 2.28
CA PRO A 113 -15.38 -20.08 1.32
C PRO A 113 -15.94 -21.35 1.98
N ASP A 114 -15.52 -21.66 3.19
CA ASP A 114 -16.00 -22.84 3.94
C ASP A 114 -17.30 -22.54 4.72
N GLN A 115 -17.51 -21.26 5.06
CA GLN A 115 -18.65 -20.79 5.87
C GLN A 115 -19.12 -19.41 5.37
N PHE A 116 -19.99 -19.37 4.38
CA PHE A 116 -20.45 -18.11 3.76
C PHE A 116 -21.13 -17.12 4.71
N SER A 117 -21.64 -17.60 5.87
CA SER A 117 -22.13 -16.74 6.95
C SER A 117 -21.03 -15.90 7.60
N GLU A 118 -19.76 -16.34 7.50
CA GLU A 118 -18.61 -15.57 7.96
C GLU A 118 -18.09 -14.69 6.81
N ASN A 119 -18.33 -13.42 6.93
CA ASN A 119 -17.96 -12.45 5.91
C ASN A 119 -17.68 -11.09 6.53
N PHE A 120 -17.13 -10.18 5.75
CA PHE A 120 -17.01 -8.80 6.15
C PHE A 120 -17.24 -7.83 4.99
N ILE A 121 -17.67 -6.64 5.36
CA ILE A 121 -17.65 -5.46 4.51
C ILE A 121 -16.93 -4.33 5.22
N GLY A 122 -16.29 -3.45 4.46
CA GLY A 122 -15.56 -2.34 5.04
C GLY A 122 -15.24 -1.24 4.06
N MET A 123 -14.77 -0.15 4.62
CA MET A 123 -14.27 1.01 3.90
C MET A 123 -12.90 1.40 4.45
N HIS A 124 -12.04 1.82 3.57
CA HIS A 124 -10.72 2.35 3.89
C HIS A 124 -10.50 3.61 3.09
N GLY A 125 -9.93 4.63 3.72
CA GLY A 125 -9.58 5.87 3.04
C GLY A 125 -8.26 6.41 3.54
N ASP A 126 -7.56 7.08 2.64
CA ASP A 126 -6.31 7.76 2.92
C ASP A 126 -6.24 9.12 2.20
N TRP A 127 -5.54 10.05 2.82
CA TRP A 127 -5.10 11.30 2.24
C TRP A 127 -3.65 11.54 2.62
N GLU A 128 -2.84 11.90 1.65
CA GLU A 128 -1.42 12.09 1.85
C GLU A 128 -0.87 13.26 1.03
N THR A 129 0.14 13.89 1.58
CA THR A 129 1.04 14.83 0.94
C THR A 129 2.47 14.33 1.10
N ARG A 130 3.46 15.05 0.63
CA ARG A 130 4.86 14.71 0.94
C ARG A 130 5.20 14.77 2.45
N ARG A 131 4.37 15.45 3.27
CA ARG A 131 4.61 15.71 4.70
C ARG A 131 3.56 15.14 5.62
N TRP A 132 2.30 15.12 5.21
CA TRP A 132 1.18 14.81 6.06
C TRP A 132 0.43 13.60 5.55
N PHE A 133 0.05 12.75 6.47
CA PHE A 133 -0.76 11.57 6.20
C PHE A 133 -1.97 11.57 7.13
N ALA A 134 -3.13 11.22 6.61
CA ALA A 134 -4.32 10.87 7.37
C ALA A 134 -4.98 9.66 6.74
N GLY A 135 -5.43 8.72 7.56
CA GLY A 135 -6.11 7.51 7.11
C GLY A 135 -7.17 7.06 8.07
N PHE A 136 -8.14 6.33 7.57
CA PHE A 136 -9.17 5.67 8.38
C PHE A 136 -9.55 4.32 7.78
N GLY A 137 -10.07 3.46 8.62
CA GLY A 137 -10.67 2.20 8.21
C GLY A 137 -11.86 1.85 9.09
N TYR A 138 -12.84 1.23 8.47
CA TYR A 138 -13.99 0.63 9.15
C TYR A 138 -14.27 -0.74 8.52
N LYS A 139 -14.44 -1.74 9.34
CA LYS A 139 -14.80 -3.10 8.94
C LYS A 139 -15.88 -3.62 9.86
N SER A 140 -17.00 -4.09 9.27
CA SER A 140 -18.03 -4.85 9.96
C SER A 140 -17.86 -6.32 9.59
N VAL A 141 -17.71 -7.16 10.59
CA VAL A 141 -17.44 -8.59 10.43
C VAL A 141 -18.63 -9.37 10.98
N GLN A 142 -19.22 -10.21 10.15
CA GLN A 142 -20.17 -11.24 10.57
C GLN A 142 -19.38 -12.52 10.85
N ASN A 143 -19.60 -13.08 12.03
CA ASN A 143 -18.91 -14.29 12.48
C ASN A 143 -19.89 -15.17 13.25
N ASN A 144 -19.82 -16.49 13.03
CA ASN A 144 -20.73 -17.45 13.65
C ASN A 144 -20.70 -17.48 15.18
N ILE A 145 -19.62 -16.98 15.80
CA ILE A 145 -19.48 -16.88 17.26
C ILE A 145 -20.03 -15.56 17.77
N LYS A 146 -19.57 -14.45 17.18
CA LYS A 146 -19.98 -13.09 17.56
C LYS A 146 -19.61 -12.09 16.47
N ASP A 147 -20.59 -11.30 16.03
CA ASP A 147 -20.36 -10.19 15.11
C ASP A 147 -19.58 -9.08 15.81
N TYR A 148 -18.72 -8.40 15.04
CA TYR A 148 -17.92 -7.30 15.57
C TYR A 148 -17.57 -6.26 14.52
N SER A 149 -17.14 -5.11 14.98
CA SER A 149 -16.59 -4.05 14.13
C SER A 149 -15.16 -3.71 14.54
N ASP A 150 -14.35 -3.42 13.55
CA ASP A 150 -12.99 -2.92 13.71
C ASP A 150 -12.85 -1.60 12.97
N GLN A 151 -12.36 -0.57 13.66
CA GLN A 151 -12.23 0.76 13.10
C GLN A 151 -10.98 1.45 13.62
N TYR A 152 -10.37 2.27 12.78
CA TYR A 152 -9.24 3.07 13.16
C TYR A 152 -9.21 4.41 12.43
N ILE A 153 -8.54 5.36 13.06
CA ILE A 153 -8.12 6.63 12.48
C ILE A 153 -6.62 6.76 12.76
N GLN A 154 -5.87 7.24 11.80
CA GLN A 154 -4.45 7.53 11.98
C GLN A 154 -4.07 8.82 11.29
N VAL A 155 -3.18 9.58 11.94
CA VAL A 155 -2.59 10.80 11.40
C VAL A 155 -1.10 10.78 11.62
N GLY A 156 -0.35 11.38 10.72
CA GLY A 156 1.10 11.36 10.83
C GLY A 156 1.79 12.41 9.99
N PHE A 157 3.07 12.55 10.24
CA PHE A 157 3.94 13.43 9.47
C PHE A 157 5.27 12.76 9.14
N ALA A 158 5.86 13.15 8.01
CA ALA A 158 7.20 12.77 7.63
C ALA A 158 8.21 13.77 8.23
N PRO A 159 9.16 13.34 9.08
CA PRO A 159 10.14 14.23 9.71
C PRO A 159 11.09 14.85 8.69
N TYR A 160 11.29 14.20 7.55
CA TYR A 160 12.06 14.69 6.41
C TYR A 160 11.36 14.40 5.09
N LEU A 161 11.77 15.08 4.02
CA LEU A 161 11.31 14.82 2.66
C LEU A 161 12.36 13.94 1.97
N GLY A 162 12.02 12.69 1.72
CA GLY A 162 12.84 11.77 0.92
C GLY A 162 12.66 12.03 -0.58
N GLU A 163 13.70 11.76 -1.35
CA GLU A 163 13.65 11.68 -2.80
C GLU A 163 13.23 10.27 -3.25
N TYR A 164 13.02 10.11 -4.55
CA TYR A 164 12.64 8.81 -5.09
C TYR A 164 13.72 7.75 -4.83
N GLY A 165 13.30 6.63 -4.23
CA GLY A 165 14.22 5.54 -3.86
C GLY A 165 14.82 5.64 -2.46
N ASP A 166 14.63 6.76 -1.77
CA ASP A 166 15.04 6.91 -0.38
C ASP A 166 14.14 6.09 0.55
N LEU A 167 14.61 5.94 1.78
CA LEU A 167 13.76 5.46 2.87
C LEU A 167 12.82 6.59 3.30
N HIS A 168 11.51 6.38 3.16
CA HIS A 168 10.49 7.29 3.68
C HIS A 168 10.08 6.84 5.08
N THR A 169 10.07 7.78 6.02
CA THR A 169 9.71 7.53 7.42
C THR A 169 8.50 8.39 7.79
N TRP A 170 7.54 7.79 8.47
CA TRP A 170 6.38 8.48 9.01
C TRP A 170 6.26 8.21 10.50
N VAL A 171 6.07 9.27 11.27
CA VAL A 171 5.72 9.21 12.68
C VAL A 171 4.23 9.50 12.78
N MET A 172 3.47 8.54 13.30
CA MET A 172 2.01 8.58 13.28
C MET A 172 1.43 8.35 14.66
N LEU A 173 0.22 8.80 14.85
CA LEU A 173 -0.66 8.46 15.97
C LEU A 173 -1.87 7.71 15.41
N LYS A 174 -2.11 6.50 15.91
CA LYS A 174 -3.25 5.66 15.52
C LYS A 174 -4.18 5.47 16.70
N SER A 175 -5.48 5.69 16.48
CA SER A 175 -6.55 5.37 17.42
C SER A 175 -7.37 4.24 16.82
N LYS A 176 -7.43 3.11 17.50
CA LYS A 176 -8.12 1.88 17.07
C LYS A 176 -9.20 1.52 18.09
N LYS A 177 -10.36 1.10 17.57
CA LYS A 177 -11.47 0.57 18.37
C LYS A 177 -11.93 -0.74 17.74
N ASN A 178 -11.93 -1.80 18.53
CA ASN A 178 -12.54 -3.06 18.17
C ASN A 178 -13.66 -3.36 19.17
N SER A 179 -14.85 -3.71 18.67
CA SER A 179 -16.01 -3.92 19.52
C SER A 179 -15.93 -5.16 20.40
N LEU A 180 -15.02 -6.10 20.13
CA LEU A 180 -14.76 -7.29 20.98
C LEU A 180 -14.03 -6.91 22.25
N LEU A 181 -13.06 -6.00 22.16
CA LEU A 181 -12.20 -5.61 23.29
C LEU A 181 -12.81 -4.47 24.13
N GLY A 182 -13.75 -3.72 23.55
CA GLY A 182 -14.27 -2.49 24.15
C GLY A 182 -13.22 -1.37 24.27
N GLY A 183 -13.69 -0.12 24.31
CA GLY A 183 -12.80 1.04 24.45
C GLY A 183 -11.99 1.39 23.19
N ASN A 184 -11.29 2.50 23.27
CA ASN A 184 -10.36 2.96 22.26
C ASN A 184 -8.92 2.75 22.75
N SER A 185 -8.03 2.36 21.85
CA SER A 185 -6.59 2.34 22.08
C SER A 185 -5.92 3.34 21.17
N THR A 186 -5.16 4.27 21.75
CA THR A 186 -4.40 5.27 20.97
C THR A 186 -2.92 5.10 21.25
N TYR A 187 -2.10 5.01 20.21
CA TYR A 187 -0.69 4.67 20.31
C TYR A 187 0.13 5.25 19.16
N PRO A 188 1.43 5.48 19.38
CA PRO A 188 2.35 5.87 18.34
C PRO A 188 2.60 4.72 17.37
N VAL A 189 2.81 5.08 16.10
CA VAL A 189 3.14 4.15 15.03
C VAL A 189 4.29 4.73 14.23
N LEU A 190 5.26 3.88 13.91
CA LEU A 190 6.33 4.17 12.96
C LEU A 190 6.06 3.40 11.67
N LYS A 191 6.17 4.10 10.56
CA LYS A 191 6.00 3.54 9.22
C LYS A 191 7.24 3.84 8.40
N PHE A 192 7.78 2.82 7.79
CA PHE A 192 8.92 2.87 6.89
C PHE A 192 8.52 2.32 5.53
N PHE A 193 8.94 3.03 4.50
CA PHE A 193 8.67 2.63 3.13
C PHE A 193 9.92 2.85 2.27
N LYS A 194 10.32 1.82 1.53
CA LYS A 194 11.41 1.89 0.55
C LYS A 194 11.15 0.98 -0.63
N GLY A 195 11.09 1.54 -1.83
CA GLY A 195 10.83 0.78 -3.05
C GLY A 195 9.46 0.07 -2.98
N ASN A 196 9.46 -1.25 -3.01
CA ASN A 196 8.26 -2.09 -2.95
C ASN A 196 7.93 -2.62 -1.54
N PHE A 197 8.74 -2.26 -0.55
CA PHE A 197 8.65 -2.79 0.80
C PHE A 197 8.15 -1.73 1.77
N LEU A 198 7.19 -2.10 2.61
CA LEU A 198 6.67 -1.29 3.71
C LEU A 198 6.64 -2.10 4.98
N ILE A 199 7.02 -1.46 6.08
CA ILE A 199 6.80 -1.94 7.43
C ILE A 199 6.19 -0.82 8.28
N GLU A 200 5.16 -1.16 9.03
CA GLU A 200 4.48 -0.28 9.98
C GLU A 200 4.35 -1.03 11.29
N PHE A 201 4.71 -0.39 12.39
CA PHE A 201 4.57 -0.99 13.72
C PHE A 201 4.21 0.07 14.77
N GLY A 202 3.28 -0.29 15.61
CA GLY A 202 2.85 0.47 16.76
C GLY A 202 2.86 -0.40 18.01
N TYR A 203 2.85 0.24 19.16
CA TYR A 203 2.80 -0.45 20.45
C TYR A 203 2.01 0.34 21.48
N ASN A 204 1.21 -0.36 22.26
CA ASN A 204 0.73 0.10 23.56
C ASN A 204 0.39 -1.10 24.47
N ASP A 205 0.26 -0.83 25.77
CA ASP A 205 0.04 -1.88 26.77
C ASP A 205 -1.29 -2.65 26.62
N LYS A 206 -2.28 -2.09 25.88
CA LYS A 206 -3.59 -2.73 25.67
C LYS A 206 -3.68 -3.53 24.37
N THR A 207 -3.01 -3.08 23.34
CA THR A 207 -3.04 -3.70 22.00
C THR A 207 -1.78 -4.46 21.68
N GLU A 208 -0.78 -4.41 22.59
CA GLU A 208 0.54 -4.98 22.35
C GLU A 208 1.14 -4.44 21.04
N TRP A 209 1.70 -5.31 20.22
CA TRP A 209 2.21 -4.95 18.91
C TRP A 209 1.09 -4.90 17.86
N ASP A 210 1.05 -3.81 17.09
CA ASP A 210 0.25 -3.67 15.87
C ASP A 210 1.22 -3.52 14.71
N THR A 211 1.39 -4.60 13.95
CA THR A 211 2.40 -4.71 12.90
C THR A 211 1.75 -4.93 11.54
N HIS A 212 2.23 -4.22 10.53
CA HIS A 212 1.86 -4.40 9.14
C HIS A 212 3.11 -4.42 8.27
N ILE A 213 3.29 -5.48 7.52
CA ILE A 213 4.36 -5.65 6.54
C ILE A 213 3.73 -5.82 5.17
N MET A 214 4.29 -5.17 4.16
CA MET A 214 3.81 -5.30 2.78
C MET A 214 4.99 -5.37 1.82
N TYR A 215 4.83 -6.23 0.82
CA TYR A 215 5.72 -6.33 -0.34
C TYR A 215 4.91 -6.38 -1.63
N ARG A 216 5.31 -5.56 -2.62
CA ARG A 216 4.70 -5.51 -3.96
C ARG A 216 5.64 -6.08 -5.00
N PHE A 217 5.09 -6.77 -6.00
CA PHE A 217 5.86 -7.36 -7.11
C PHE A 217 4.99 -7.52 -8.37
#